data_a763647bbb416f5dea789c7346fa1a75
#
_entry.id   a763647bbb416f5dea789c7346fa1a75
#
_cell.length_a   1.000
_cell.length_b   1.000
_cell.length_c   1.000
_cell.angle_alpha   90.00
_cell.angle_beta   90.00
_cell.angle_gamma   90.00
#
_symmetry.space_group_name_H-M   'P 1'
#
loop_
_entity.id
_entity.type
_entity.pdbx_description
1 polymer ?
#
loop_
_entity_poly.entity_id
_entity_poly.type
_entity_poly.pdbx_seq_one_letter_code
_entity_poly.pdbx_strand_id
1 'polypeptide(L)'
;LSLLGMTASAVLLVPMLTNLCSTALTPLYRSLLGNEGWLAARNMKGNKTTAQNITLLFISISAVIAITVVGDFVTTYVSDVFHGAELDGFADGHMEPEFVDRVKEMDGIEQILPLYVYKNQITADGLPLSRLEATDRLDWYGSMLALHYTEKDMEASAVSAFASGRAVILSTDCMKRTGASIGDLLSLSDGSVLQDYLLVGSFKSRATDVEAVIPAAYAVSDFGAVSYDFLAYTAADPDAIMVQLRSLFGGTSNWSRTVEEFNTDALATVGTFLKPMRTMTWFILLLAAVGVVNNLLI
;
A
#
# COMPACT_ATOMS: atom_id res chain seq x y z
N LEU A 1 -11.42 11.66 10.15
CA LEU A 1 -12.69 12.12 10.77
C LEU A 1 -13.70 10.97 10.94
N SER A 2 -13.85 10.06 9.96
CA SER A 2 -14.80 8.92 10.05
C SER A 2 -14.45 7.93 11.16
N LEU A 3 -13.17 7.64 11.37
CA LEU A 3 -12.69 6.69 12.38
C LEU A 3 -12.92 7.21 13.83
N LEU A 4 -12.68 8.50 14.05
CA LEU A 4 -12.98 9.16 15.32
C LEU A 4 -14.50 9.24 15.60
N GLY A 5 -15.30 9.50 14.57
CA GLY A 5 -16.76 9.48 14.67
C GLY A 5 -17.30 8.09 15.00
N MET A 6 -16.71 7.05 14.39
CA MET A 6 -17.09 5.66 14.60
C MET A 6 -16.74 5.16 16.00
N THR A 7 -15.54 5.51 16.50
CA THR A 7 -15.15 5.21 17.90
C THR A 7 -16.00 5.95 18.92
N ALA A 8 -16.28 7.23 18.71
CA ALA A 8 -17.15 8.00 19.60
C ALA A 8 -18.58 7.44 19.63
N SER A 9 -19.13 7.06 18.47
CA SER A 9 -20.46 6.43 18.37
C SER A 9 -20.50 5.07 19.08
N ALA A 10 -19.45 4.26 18.92
CA ALA A 10 -19.35 2.98 19.62
C ALA A 10 -19.32 3.16 21.14
N VAL A 11 -18.54 4.12 21.66
CA VAL A 11 -18.47 4.44 23.10
C VAL A 11 -19.82 4.88 23.64
N LEU A 12 -20.58 5.71 22.91
CA LEU A 12 -21.92 6.16 23.31
C LEU A 12 -22.94 5.02 23.29
N LEU A 13 -22.78 4.01 22.43
CA LEU A 13 -23.64 2.84 22.34
C LEU A 13 -23.42 1.82 23.47
N VAL A 14 -22.23 1.78 24.09
CA VAL A 14 -21.90 0.80 25.15
C VAL A 14 -22.87 0.83 26.33
N PRO A 15 -23.23 1.98 26.93
CA PRO A 15 -24.19 2.00 28.03
C PRO A 15 -25.59 1.48 27.64
N MET A 16 -26.01 1.78 26.40
CA MET A 16 -27.29 1.31 25.85
C MET A 16 -27.25 -0.22 25.67
N LEU A 17 -26.18 -0.74 25.05
CA LEU A 17 -25.98 -2.18 24.87
C LEU A 17 -25.87 -2.92 26.20
N THR A 18 -25.16 -2.37 27.17
CA THR A 18 -25.03 -2.93 28.53
C THR A 18 -26.40 -3.06 29.21
N ASN A 19 -27.25 -2.03 29.13
CA ASN A 19 -28.60 -2.06 29.67
C ASN A 19 -29.49 -3.07 28.93
N LEU A 20 -29.39 -3.16 27.59
CA LEU A 20 -30.11 -4.11 26.76
C LEU A 20 -29.71 -5.56 27.10
N CYS A 21 -28.39 -5.83 27.12
CA CYS A 21 -27.85 -7.16 27.47
C CYS A 21 -28.20 -7.55 28.91
N SER A 22 -28.08 -6.64 29.88
CA SER A 22 -28.47 -6.88 31.25
C SER A 22 -29.96 -7.25 31.36
N THR A 23 -30.81 -6.58 30.60
CA THR A 23 -32.26 -6.86 30.62
C THR A 23 -32.59 -8.20 29.93
N ALA A 24 -31.96 -8.46 28.76
CA ALA A 24 -32.18 -9.69 27.99
C ALA A 24 -31.63 -10.95 28.70
N LEU A 25 -30.51 -10.82 29.40
CA LEU A 25 -29.85 -11.91 30.11
C LEU A 25 -30.39 -12.15 31.52
N THR A 26 -31.20 -11.24 32.09
CA THR A 26 -31.81 -11.39 33.39
C THR A 26 -32.56 -12.73 33.57
N PRO A 27 -33.41 -13.19 32.62
CA PRO A 27 -34.09 -14.48 32.79
C PRO A 27 -33.10 -15.67 32.75
N LEU A 28 -32.04 -15.56 32.00
CA LEU A 28 -30.99 -16.60 31.91
C LEU A 28 -30.22 -16.67 33.24
N TYR A 29 -29.79 -15.53 33.79
CA TYR A 29 -29.11 -15.46 35.09
C TYR A 29 -29.99 -15.99 36.21
N ARG A 30 -31.28 -15.71 36.17
CA ARG A 30 -32.24 -16.24 37.14
C ARG A 30 -32.40 -17.77 37.01
N SER A 31 -32.38 -18.30 35.80
CA SER A 31 -32.49 -19.75 35.56
C SER A 31 -31.24 -20.52 35.99
N LEU A 32 -30.05 -19.97 35.79
CA LEU A 32 -28.78 -20.62 36.08
C LEU A 32 -28.29 -20.43 37.52
N LEU A 33 -28.51 -19.26 38.11
CA LEU A 33 -27.92 -18.82 39.37
C LEU A 33 -29.02 -18.45 40.43
N GLY A 34 -30.28 -18.68 40.11
CA GLY A 34 -31.39 -18.42 41.03
C GLY A 34 -31.53 -16.91 41.40
N ASN A 35 -31.84 -16.67 42.66
CA ASN A 35 -32.03 -15.30 43.16
C ASN A 35 -30.77 -14.46 43.17
N GLU A 36 -29.58 -15.07 43.30
CA GLU A 36 -28.29 -14.39 43.29
C GLU A 36 -27.99 -13.83 41.90
N GLY A 37 -28.28 -14.61 40.84
CA GLY A 37 -28.14 -14.16 39.45
C GLY A 37 -29.10 -13.03 39.08
N TRP A 38 -30.32 -13.05 39.62
CA TRP A 38 -31.26 -11.96 39.44
C TRP A 38 -30.80 -10.67 40.14
N LEU A 39 -30.26 -10.78 41.38
CA LEU A 39 -29.74 -9.65 42.14
C LEU A 39 -28.53 -9.04 41.44
N ALA A 40 -27.62 -9.87 40.94
CA ALA A 40 -26.43 -9.44 40.15
C ALA A 40 -26.85 -8.66 38.91
N ALA A 41 -27.81 -9.18 38.12
CA ALA A 41 -28.31 -8.51 36.92
C ALA A 41 -28.98 -7.16 37.26
N ARG A 42 -29.68 -7.07 38.38
CA ARG A 42 -30.31 -5.85 38.85
C ARG A 42 -29.27 -4.83 39.32
N ASN A 43 -28.22 -5.26 40.01
CA ASN A 43 -27.12 -4.39 40.43
C ASN A 43 -26.31 -3.85 39.27
N MET A 44 -26.16 -4.62 38.19
CA MET A 44 -25.56 -4.15 36.93
C MET A 44 -26.41 -3.07 36.27
N LYS A 45 -27.74 -3.18 36.38
CA LYS A 45 -28.70 -2.24 35.80
C LYS A 45 -28.79 -1.01 36.66
N GLY A 46 -28.15 0.07 36.27
CA GLY A 46 -28.20 1.36 36.99
C GLY A 46 -26.96 1.68 37.84
N ASN A 47 -26.02 0.75 37.96
CA ASN A 47 -24.75 1.05 38.62
C ASN A 47 -23.81 1.77 37.62
N LYS A 48 -23.63 3.09 37.82
CA LYS A 48 -22.83 3.95 36.96
C LYS A 48 -21.35 3.50 36.88
N THR A 49 -20.81 2.99 37.97
CA THR A 49 -19.43 2.51 38.08
C THR A 49 -19.24 1.22 37.22
N THR A 50 -20.19 0.29 37.31
CA THR A 50 -20.18 -0.94 36.49
C THR A 50 -20.27 -0.61 35.02
N ALA A 51 -21.17 0.31 34.63
CA ALA A 51 -21.29 0.74 33.23
C ALA A 51 -19.98 1.41 32.72
N GLN A 52 -19.32 2.23 33.54
CA GLN A 52 -18.05 2.84 33.21
C GLN A 52 -16.93 1.80 33.06
N ASN A 53 -16.85 0.80 33.92
CA ASN A 53 -15.83 -0.25 33.83
C ASN A 53 -16.04 -1.13 32.58
N ILE A 54 -17.29 -1.48 32.26
CA ILE A 54 -17.62 -2.22 31.01
C ILE A 54 -17.24 -1.38 29.79
N THR A 55 -17.50 -0.06 29.82
CA THR A 55 -17.12 0.85 28.73
C THR A 55 -15.61 0.90 28.57
N LEU A 56 -14.85 1.02 29.64
CA LEU A 56 -13.37 1.01 29.61
C LEU A 56 -12.84 -0.32 29.07
N LEU A 57 -13.40 -1.43 29.50
CA LEU A 57 -13.01 -2.76 29.04
C LEU A 57 -13.31 -2.93 27.52
N PHE A 58 -14.47 -2.47 27.09
CA PHE A 58 -14.86 -2.50 25.69
C PHE A 58 -13.91 -1.65 24.82
N ILE A 59 -13.61 -0.41 25.24
CA ILE A 59 -12.65 0.46 24.53
C ILE A 59 -11.29 -0.20 24.48
N SER A 60 -10.83 -0.80 25.57
CA SER A 60 -9.54 -1.47 25.65
C SER A 60 -9.46 -2.66 24.69
N ILE A 61 -10.45 -3.54 24.69
CA ILE A 61 -10.51 -4.68 23.79
C ILE A 61 -10.61 -4.23 22.33
N SER A 62 -11.45 -3.22 22.04
CA SER A 62 -11.59 -2.66 20.69
C SER A 62 -10.28 -2.05 20.20
N ALA A 63 -9.54 -1.35 21.06
CA ALA A 63 -8.22 -0.80 20.74
C ALA A 63 -7.20 -1.93 20.43
N VAL A 64 -7.20 -3.02 21.21
CA VAL A 64 -6.36 -4.19 20.95
C VAL A 64 -6.64 -4.79 19.59
N ILE A 65 -7.92 -5.05 19.32
CA ILE A 65 -8.35 -5.63 18.04
C ILE A 65 -7.96 -4.70 16.89
N ALA A 66 -8.23 -3.40 16.99
CA ALA A 66 -7.91 -2.44 15.96
C ALA A 66 -6.40 -2.40 15.67
N ILE A 67 -5.56 -2.33 16.71
CA ILE A 67 -4.09 -2.31 16.53
C ILE A 67 -3.60 -3.62 15.93
N THR A 68 -4.15 -4.76 16.34
CA THR A 68 -3.76 -6.06 15.80
C THR A 68 -4.15 -6.18 14.33
N VAL A 69 -5.40 -5.86 13.99
CA VAL A 69 -5.90 -5.93 12.61
C VAL A 69 -5.14 -4.98 11.69
N VAL A 70 -4.93 -3.73 12.12
CA VAL A 70 -4.14 -2.76 11.34
C VAL A 70 -2.69 -3.22 11.20
N GLY A 71 -2.10 -3.73 12.28
CA GLY A 71 -0.72 -4.23 12.27
C GLY A 71 -0.54 -5.42 11.32
N ASP A 72 -1.44 -6.39 11.36
CA ASP A 72 -1.41 -7.55 10.49
C ASP A 72 -1.65 -7.14 9.02
N PHE A 73 -2.61 -6.22 8.79
CA PHE A 73 -2.87 -5.69 7.45
C PHE A 73 -1.63 -4.99 6.87
N VAL A 74 -1.00 -4.08 7.62
CA VAL A 74 0.20 -3.36 7.16
C VAL A 74 1.37 -4.32 6.93
N THR A 75 1.58 -5.29 7.82
CA THR A 75 2.64 -6.30 7.67
C THR A 75 2.41 -7.13 6.41
N THR A 76 1.20 -7.63 6.20
CA THR A 76 0.84 -8.40 5.00
C THR A 76 0.96 -7.54 3.74
N TYR A 77 0.47 -6.30 3.78
CA TYR A 77 0.57 -5.39 2.64
C TYR A 77 2.02 -5.14 2.23
N VAL A 78 2.91 -4.91 3.20
CA VAL A 78 4.34 -4.68 2.92
C VAL A 78 5.02 -5.93 2.38
N SER A 79 4.75 -7.12 2.96
CA SER A 79 5.33 -8.36 2.46
C SER A 79 4.82 -8.78 1.07
N ASP A 80 3.63 -8.31 0.70
CA ASP A 80 2.99 -8.66 -0.57
C ASP A 80 3.20 -7.61 -1.68
N VAL A 81 3.94 -6.52 -1.41
CA VAL A 81 4.16 -5.45 -2.42
C VAL A 81 4.74 -6.01 -3.70
N PHE A 82 5.76 -6.86 -3.60
CA PHE A 82 6.41 -7.50 -4.76
C PHE A 82 5.93 -8.93 -5.04
N HIS A 83 4.77 -9.32 -4.46
CA HIS A 83 4.23 -10.65 -4.73
C HIS A 83 3.82 -10.78 -6.20
N GLY A 84 4.42 -11.74 -6.89
CA GLY A 84 4.24 -11.97 -8.34
C GLY A 84 5.08 -11.06 -9.24
N ALA A 85 5.90 -10.17 -8.67
CA ALA A 85 6.89 -9.41 -9.41
C ALA A 85 8.15 -10.26 -9.64
N GLU A 86 8.73 -10.18 -10.82
CA GLU A 86 9.90 -10.97 -11.23
C GLU A 86 11.22 -10.20 -11.06
N LEU A 87 11.21 -9.00 -10.44
CA LEU A 87 12.44 -8.27 -10.18
C LEU A 87 13.15 -8.77 -8.92
N ASP A 88 14.47 -8.80 -8.95
CA ASP A 88 15.32 -9.17 -7.82
C ASP A 88 15.85 -7.94 -7.08
N GLY A 89 16.01 -6.82 -7.80
CA GLY A 89 16.47 -5.58 -7.22
C GLY A 89 16.21 -4.37 -8.12
N PHE A 90 16.48 -3.21 -7.57
CA PHE A 90 16.26 -1.95 -8.25
C PHE A 90 17.23 -0.87 -7.78
N ALA A 91 17.40 0.12 -8.63
CA ALA A 91 18.13 1.35 -8.34
C ALA A 91 17.25 2.56 -8.65
N ASP A 92 17.39 3.61 -7.86
CA ASP A 92 16.66 4.88 -8.00
C ASP A 92 17.67 6.02 -7.99
N GLY A 93 17.42 7.01 -8.81
CA GLY A 93 18.24 8.20 -8.95
C GLY A 93 18.53 8.51 -10.40
N HIS A 94 19.32 9.53 -10.63
CA HIS A 94 19.63 10.03 -11.97
C HIS A 94 20.72 9.19 -12.63
N MET A 95 20.37 8.45 -13.69
CA MET A 95 21.25 7.52 -14.39
C MET A 95 21.34 7.88 -15.86
N GLU A 96 22.52 8.31 -16.31
CA GLU A 96 22.79 8.58 -17.71
C GLU A 96 22.72 7.28 -18.55
N PRO A 97 22.36 7.34 -19.85
CA PRO A 97 22.30 6.18 -20.72
C PRO A 97 23.58 5.32 -20.72
N GLU A 98 24.75 5.95 -20.70
CA GLU A 98 26.05 5.28 -20.65
C GLU A 98 26.26 4.49 -19.35
N PHE A 99 25.66 4.95 -18.25
CA PHE A 99 25.67 4.21 -17.00
C PHE A 99 24.84 2.95 -17.12
N VAL A 100 23.63 3.07 -17.66
CA VAL A 100 22.72 1.94 -17.89
C VAL A 100 23.34 0.90 -18.82
N ASP A 101 24.06 1.34 -19.87
CA ASP A 101 24.76 0.43 -20.79
C ASP A 101 25.88 -0.34 -20.07
N ARG A 102 26.63 0.31 -19.18
CA ARG A 102 27.62 -0.40 -18.34
C ARG A 102 26.98 -1.42 -17.40
N VAL A 103 25.80 -1.11 -16.86
CA VAL A 103 25.07 -2.05 -15.99
C VAL A 103 24.59 -3.27 -16.79
N LYS A 104 24.18 -3.09 -18.05
CA LYS A 104 23.81 -4.22 -18.94
C LYS A 104 24.95 -5.22 -19.16
N GLU A 105 26.17 -4.73 -19.16
CA GLU A 105 27.39 -5.53 -19.40
C GLU A 105 27.93 -6.19 -18.12
N MET A 106 27.31 -5.97 -16.96
CA MET A 106 27.77 -6.56 -15.70
C MET A 106 27.49 -8.06 -15.66
N ASP A 107 28.51 -8.83 -15.26
CA ASP A 107 28.37 -10.27 -15.06
C ASP A 107 27.32 -10.60 -13.99
N GLY A 108 26.42 -11.52 -14.33
CA GLY A 108 25.35 -11.97 -13.42
C GLY A 108 24.03 -11.21 -13.55
N ILE A 109 23.95 -10.16 -14.34
CA ILE A 109 22.68 -9.54 -14.72
C ILE A 109 22.02 -10.37 -15.82
N GLU A 110 20.76 -10.69 -15.65
CA GLU A 110 19.95 -11.43 -16.60
C GLU A 110 19.08 -10.49 -17.44
N GLN A 111 18.40 -9.56 -16.79
CA GLN A 111 17.56 -8.56 -17.44
C GLN A 111 17.67 -7.24 -16.71
N ILE A 112 17.56 -6.12 -17.45
CA ILE A 112 17.41 -4.79 -16.87
C ILE A 112 16.28 -4.03 -17.55
N LEU A 113 15.60 -3.22 -16.76
CA LEU A 113 14.49 -2.37 -17.18
C LEU A 113 14.75 -0.94 -16.70
N PRO A 114 15.38 -0.11 -17.53
CA PRO A 114 15.51 1.32 -17.23
C PRO A 114 14.21 2.05 -17.50
N LEU A 115 13.84 3.00 -16.62
CA LEU A 115 12.61 3.76 -16.69
C LEU A 115 12.90 5.27 -16.57
N TYR A 116 12.22 6.05 -17.41
CA TYR A 116 12.02 7.47 -17.15
C TYR A 116 10.83 7.65 -16.22
N VAL A 117 10.92 8.53 -15.21
CA VAL A 117 9.88 8.70 -14.20
C VAL A 117 9.52 10.17 -14.04
N TYR A 118 8.25 10.50 -14.25
CA TYR A 118 7.70 11.83 -14.04
C TYR A 118 6.79 11.81 -12.81
N LYS A 119 7.19 12.53 -11.75
CA LYS A 119 6.41 12.63 -10.49
C LYS A 119 5.70 13.98 -10.43
N ASN A 120 4.38 13.99 -10.54
CA ASN A 120 3.54 15.20 -10.52
C ASN A 120 3.92 16.26 -11.57
N GLN A 121 4.45 15.85 -12.71
CA GLN A 121 4.91 16.75 -13.78
C GLN A 121 4.02 16.69 -15.01
N ILE A 122 3.29 15.60 -15.18
CA ILE A 122 2.46 15.36 -16.37
C ILE A 122 0.98 15.39 -15.97
N THR A 123 0.16 15.95 -16.85
CA THR A 123 -1.31 15.91 -16.76
C THR A 123 -1.88 15.05 -17.87
N ALA A 124 -2.99 14.35 -17.62
CA ALA A 124 -3.79 13.65 -18.62
C ALA A 124 -5.17 14.34 -18.71
N ASP A 125 -5.51 14.88 -19.86
CA ASP A 125 -6.72 15.70 -20.08
C ASP A 125 -6.90 16.79 -19.01
N GLY A 126 -5.80 17.43 -18.61
CA GLY A 126 -5.75 18.46 -17.59
C GLY A 126 -5.80 17.95 -16.14
N LEU A 127 -5.93 16.65 -15.90
CA LEU A 127 -5.87 16.06 -14.57
C LEU A 127 -4.41 15.65 -14.22
N PRO A 128 -3.86 16.05 -13.07
CA PRO A 128 -2.49 15.73 -12.72
C PRO A 128 -2.34 14.22 -12.49
N LEU A 129 -1.26 13.65 -13.05
CA LEU A 129 -0.80 12.31 -12.77
C LEU A 129 0.21 12.36 -11.62
N SER A 130 0.01 11.52 -10.60
CA SER A 130 0.97 11.39 -9.50
C SER A 130 2.30 10.83 -9.98
N ARG A 131 2.25 9.84 -10.90
CA ARG A 131 3.41 9.21 -11.48
C ARG A 131 3.13 8.67 -12.89
N LEU A 132 3.97 9.07 -13.84
CA LEU A 132 4.03 8.52 -15.18
C LEU A 132 5.40 7.89 -15.36
N GLU A 133 5.46 6.71 -15.93
CA GLU A 133 6.69 6.02 -16.28
C GLU A 133 6.77 5.76 -17.78
N ALA A 134 7.98 5.67 -18.29
CA ALA A 134 8.19 5.35 -19.68
C ALA A 134 9.23 4.22 -19.83
N THR A 135 8.91 3.26 -20.71
CA THR A 135 9.71 2.07 -20.97
C THR A 135 9.71 1.68 -22.43
N ASP A 136 10.81 1.07 -22.90
CA ASP A 136 10.89 0.45 -24.21
C ASP A 136 10.39 -1.01 -24.21
N ARG A 137 10.30 -1.62 -23.02
CA ARG A 137 9.98 -3.03 -22.85
C ARG A 137 8.77 -3.19 -21.93
N LEU A 138 7.58 -2.96 -22.50
CA LEU A 138 6.33 -3.11 -21.75
C LEU A 138 6.09 -4.55 -21.29
N ASP A 139 6.56 -5.54 -22.05
CA ASP A 139 6.54 -6.96 -21.69
C ASP A 139 7.31 -7.24 -20.39
N TRP A 140 8.55 -6.75 -20.28
CA TRP A 140 9.35 -6.87 -19.07
C TRP A 140 8.81 -6.00 -17.92
N TYR A 141 8.33 -4.82 -18.25
CA TYR A 141 7.68 -3.95 -17.27
C TYR A 141 6.48 -4.65 -16.63
N GLY A 142 5.68 -5.36 -17.43
CA GLY A 142 4.52 -6.11 -16.95
C GLY A 142 4.91 -7.23 -15.97
N SER A 143 5.91 -8.04 -16.29
CA SER A 143 6.36 -9.16 -15.45
C SER A 143 7.15 -8.69 -14.23
N MET A 144 8.13 -7.80 -14.41
CA MET A 144 8.97 -7.30 -13.33
C MET A 144 8.19 -6.54 -12.25
N LEU A 145 7.13 -5.80 -12.64
CA LEU A 145 6.33 -5.00 -11.71
C LEU A 145 4.93 -5.59 -11.47
N ALA A 146 4.73 -6.85 -11.81
CA ALA A 146 3.48 -7.60 -11.60
C ALA A 146 2.23 -6.82 -12.05
N LEU A 147 2.22 -6.37 -13.31
CA LEU A 147 1.03 -5.73 -13.88
C LEU A 147 -0.05 -6.78 -14.16
N HIS A 148 -1.22 -6.52 -13.64
CA HIS A 148 -2.42 -7.32 -13.92
C HIS A 148 -3.34 -6.52 -14.83
N TYR A 149 -3.33 -6.88 -16.11
CA TYR A 149 -4.23 -6.26 -17.09
C TYR A 149 -5.69 -6.64 -16.83
N THR A 150 -6.59 -5.73 -17.17
CA THR A 150 -8.04 -5.94 -16.92
C THR A 150 -8.67 -6.97 -17.84
N GLU A 151 -8.08 -7.22 -19.02
CA GLU A 151 -8.53 -8.21 -20.00
C GLU A 151 -7.36 -9.10 -20.43
N LYS A 152 -7.66 -10.37 -20.76
CA LYS A 152 -6.66 -11.41 -20.98
C LYS A 152 -5.72 -11.16 -22.17
N ASP A 153 -6.22 -10.52 -23.26
CA ASP A 153 -5.45 -10.28 -24.49
C ASP A 153 -4.91 -8.84 -24.57
N MET A 154 -5.14 -8.04 -23.52
CA MET A 154 -4.78 -6.63 -23.49
C MET A 154 -3.28 -6.41 -23.48
N GLU A 155 -2.51 -7.26 -22.81
CA GLU A 155 -1.06 -7.18 -22.74
C GLU A 155 -0.42 -7.23 -24.13
N ALA A 156 -0.74 -8.26 -24.92
CA ALA A 156 -0.20 -8.42 -26.27
C ALA A 156 -0.57 -7.25 -27.19
N SER A 157 -1.80 -6.75 -27.07
CA SER A 157 -2.28 -5.59 -27.82
C SER A 157 -1.54 -4.30 -27.41
N ALA A 158 -1.34 -4.10 -26.10
CA ALA A 158 -0.61 -2.95 -25.58
C ALA A 158 0.87 -2.97 -25.99
N VAL A 159 1.55 -4.12 -25.89
CA VAL A 159 2.94 -4.30 -26.34
C VAL A 159 3.07 -3.96 -27.83
N SER A 160 2.16 -4.45 -28.66
CA SER A 160 2.15 -4.14 -30.10
C SER A 160 1.92 -2.64 -30.37
N ALA A 161 1.00 -2.01 -29.64
CA ALA A 161 0.70 -0.58 -29.77
C ALA A 161 1.88 0.30 -29.34
N PHE A 162 2.59 -0.07 -28.26
CA PHE A 162 3.80 0.62 -27.80
C PHE A 162 4.92 0.64 -28.84
N ALA A 163 5.06 -0.44 -29.61
CA ALA A 163 6.03 -0.52 -30.71
C ALA A 163 5.63 0.31 -31.94
N SER A 164 4.36 0.67 -32.09
CA SER A 164 3.82 1.30 -33.30
C SER A 164 3.59 2.80 -33.19
N GLY A 165 3.46 3.38 -31.99
CA GLY A 165 3.14 4.81 -31.87
C GLY A 165 2.97 5.32 -30.44
N ARG A 166 2.41 6.53 -30.34
CA ARG A 166 2.06 7.13 -29.04
C ARG A 166 0.90 6.37 -28.41
N ALA A 167 1.22 5.43 -27.57
CA ALA A 167 0.27 4.64 -26.81
C ALA A 167 0.46 4.90 -25.31
N VAL A 168 -0.62 4.75 -24.54
CA VAL A 168 -0.60 4.84 -23.09
C VAL A 168 -1.43 3.72 -22.49
N ILE A 169 -0.94 3.16 -21.40
CA ILE A 169 -1.76 2.32 -20.51
C ILE A 169 -1.96 3.07 -19.17
N LEU A 170 -3.15 2.96 -18.59
CA LEU A 170 -3.50 3.62 -17.35
C LEU A 170 -3.74 2.61 -16.23
N SER A 171 -3.42 3.00 -14.99
CA SER A 171 -3.95 2.28 -13.84
C SER A 171 -5.48 2.36 -13.83
N THR A 172 -6.14 1.30 -13.33
CA THR A 172 -7.62 1.26 -13.29
C THR A 172 -8.23 2.43 -12.53
N ASP A 173 -7.52 2.95 -11.53
CA ASP A 173 -8.02 4.07 -10.73
C ASP A 173 -7.80 5.41 -11.45
N CYS A 174 -6.71 5.56 -12.18
CA CYS A 174 -6.49 6.71 -13.06
C CYS A 174 -7.52 6.73 -14.19
N MET A 175 -7.79 5.59 -14.84
CA MET A 175 -8.80 5.46 -15.89
C MET A 175 -10.20 5.86 -15.40
N LYS A 176 -10.60 5.46 -14.18
CA LYS A 176 -11.87 5.91 -13.56
C LYS A 176 -11.89 7.41 -13.27
N ARG A 177 -10.77 7.97 -12.83
CA ARG A 177 -10.65 9.39 -12.48
C ARG A 177 -10.73 10.30 -13.72
N THR A 178 -10.09 9.88 -14.82
CA THR A 178 -10.13 10.59 -16.11
C THR A 178 -11.45 10.38 -16.85
N GLY A 179 -12.16 9.28 -16.58
CA GLY A 179 -13.37 8.88 -17.31
C GLY A 179 -13.09 8.35 -18.72
N ALA A 180 -11.83 8.10 -19.05
CA ALA A 180 -11.41 7.62 -20.36
C ALA A 180 -11.74 6.13 -20.56
N SER A 181 -11.93 5.75 -21.82
CA SER A 181 -12.17 4.37 -22.26
C SER A 181 -11.07 3.89 -23.20
N ILE A 182 -10.82 2.60 -23.24
CA ILE A 182 -9.84 2.02 -24.18
C ILE A 182 -10.22 2.38 -25.61
N GLY A 183 -9.24 2.89 -26.36
CA GLY A 183 -9.44 3.43 -27.71
C GLY A 183 -9.58 4.95 -27.78
N ASP A 184 -9.74 5.64 -26.65
CA ASP A 184 -9.77 7.10 -26.62
C ASP A 184 -8.36 7.69 -26.79
N LEU A 185 -8.30 8.92 -27.29
CA LEU A 185 -7.08 9.73 -27.29
C LEU A 185 -7.02 10.54 -26.00
N LEU A 186 -5.92 10.41 -25.27
CA LEU A 186 -5.63 11.19 -24.07
C LEU A 186 -4.56 12.23 -24.37
N SER A 187 -4.84 13.47 -24.05
CA SER A 187 -3.86 14.56 -24.17
C SER A 187 -2.95 14.60 -22.93
N LEU A 188 -1.69 14.18 -23.11
CA LEU A 188 -0.66 14.30 -22.07
C LEU A 188 0.11 15.61 -22.22
N SER A 189 0.34 16.30 -21.10
CA SER A 189 1.06 17.57 -21.09
C SER A 189 1.94 17.75 -19.86
N ASP A 190 3.12 18.32 -20.07
CA ASP A 190 4.03 18.80 -19.02
C ASP A 190 3.85 20.31 -18.73
N GLY A 191 2.86 20.96 -19.35
CA GLY A 191 2.59 22.39 -19.30
C GLY A 191 3.24 23.19 -20.43
N SER A 192 4.24 22.66 -21.13
CA SER A 192 4.88 23.30 -22.30
C SER A 192 4.54 22.58 -23.59
N VAL A 193 4.38 21.28 -23.55
CA VAL A 193 4.02 20.40 -24.68
C VAL A 193 2.69 19.72 -24.40
N LEU A 194 1.88 19.54 -25.44
CA LEU A 194 0.63 18.79 -25.42
C LEU A 194 0.67 17.77 -26.55
N GLN A 195 0.52 16.49 -26.23
CA GLN A 195 0.55 15.41 -27.19
C GLN A 195 -0.55 14.39 -26.91
N ASP A 196 -1.15 13.87 -27.98
CA ASP A 196 -2.21 12.87 -27.89
C ASP A 196 -1.66 11.46 -27.94
N TYR A 197 -2.08 10.64 -26.97
CA TYR A 197 -1.73 9.25 -26.81
C TYR A 197 -2.96 8.36 -26.90
N LEU A 198 -2.89 7.28 -27.66
CA LEU A 198 -3.97 6.30 -27.71
C LEU A 198 -3.99 5.46 -26.42
N LEU A 199 -5.11 5.44 -25.71
CA LEU A 199 -5.30 4.57 -24.56
C LEU A 199 -5.54 3.14 -25.01
N VAL A 200 -4.54 2.28 -24.80
CA VAL A 200 -4.52 0.90 -25.34
C VAL A 200 -4.72 -0.17 -24.27
N GLY A 201 -4.73 0.21 -23.00
CA GLY A 201 -4.93 -0.77 -21.94
C GLY A 201 -5.08 -0.16 -20.55
N SER A 202 -5.56 -0.98 -19.63
CA SER A 202 -5.58 -0.65 -18.21
C SER A 202 -5.09 -1.80 -17.36
N PHE A 203 -4.47 -1.46 -16.22
CA PHE A 203 -3.80 -2.41 -15.35
C PHE A 203 -4.00 -2.10 -13.87
N LYS A 204 -3.65 -3.08 -13.03
CA LYS A 204 -3.42 -2.93 -11.59
C LYS A 204 -2.05 -3.49 -11.26
N SER A 205 -1.35 -2.84 -10.33
CA SER A 205 -0.14 -3.38 -9.71
C SER A 205 -0.12 -3.06 -8.23
N ARG A 206 0.61 -3.86 -7.45
CA ARG A 206 0.96 -3.57 -6.04
C ARG A 206 2.42 -3.16 -5.91
N ALA A 207 3.24 -3.54 -6.88
CA ALA A 207 4.68 -3.27 -6.89
C ALA A 207 5.02 -1.82 -7.27
N THR A 208 4.09 -1.10 -7.89
CA THR A 208 4.28 0.30 -8.29
C THR A 208 3.01 1.12 -8.08
N ASP A 209 3.19 2.41 -7.81
CA ASP A 209 2.13 3.43 -7.68
C ASP A 209 1.93 4.23 -8.98
N VAL A 210 2.43 3.70 -10.10
CA VAL A 210 2.33 4.35 -11.41
C VAL A 210 0.87 4.48 -11.86
N GLU A 211 0.53 5.63 -12.42
CA GLU A 211 -0.79 5.92 -12.96
C GLU A 211 -0.88 5.77 -14.46
N ALA A 212 0.23 6.05 -15.17
CA ALA A 212 0.33 5.93 -16.61
C ALA A 212 1.69 5.40 -17.05
N VAL A 213 1.72 4.59 -18.11
CA VAL A 213 2.95 4.13 -18.75
C VAL A 213 2.89 4.46 -20.23
N ILE A 214 4.01 4.98 -20.79
CA ILE A 214 4.17 5.33 -22.19
C ILE A 214 5.45 4.70 -22.76
N PRO A 215 5.62 4.63 -24.09
CA PRO A 215 6.89 4.20 -24.68
C PRO A 215 8.01 5.21 -24.41
N ALA A 216 9.21 4.73 -24.07
CA ALA A 216 10.37 5.55 -23.72
C ALA A 216 10.78 6.53 -24.83
N ALA A 217 10.65 6.13 -26.12
CA ALA A 217 10.94 7.01 -27.25
C ALA A 217 10.18 8.34 -27.18
N TYR A 218 8.94 8.32 -26.68
CA TYR A 218 8.11 9.52 -26.56
C TYR A 218 8.37 10.31 -25.26
N ALA A 219 8.88 9.67 -24.21
CA ALA A 219 9.42 10.41 -23.07
C ALA A 219 10.59 11.31 -23.50
N VAL A 220 11.45 10.82 -24.41
CA VAL A 220 12.56 11.59 -24.95
C VAL A 220 12.08 12.64 -25.94
N SER A 221 11.24 12.28 -26.93
CA SER A 221 10.86 13.20 -28.02
C SER A 221 9.87 14.27 -27.59
N ASP A 222 8.93 13.94 -26.72
CA ASP A 222 7.81 14.81 -26.36
C ASP A 222 8.08 15.57 -25.06
N PHE A 223 8.75 14.94 -24.07
CA PHE A 223 8.99 15.51 -22.76
C PHE A 223 10.47 15.75 -22.44
N GLY A 224 11.38 15.53 -23.40
CA GLY A 224 12.79 15.87 -23.27
C GLY A 224 13.56 15.06 -22.22
N ALA A 225 13.16 13.81 -21.96
CA ALA A 225 13.89 12.95 -21.02
C ALA A 225 15.33 12.73 -21.51
N VAL A 226 16.30 12.88 -20.59
CA VAL A 226 17.74 12.75 -20.90
C VAL A 226 18.41 11.66 -20.07
N SER A 227 17.86 11.30 -18.93
CA SER A 227 18.40 10.29 -18.01
C SER A 227 17.31 9.46 -17.42
N TYR A 228 17.63 8.21 -17.10
CA TYR A 228 16.73 7.33 -16.41
C TYR A 228 16.70 7.65 -14.91
N ASP A 229 15.53 7.48 -14.29
CA ASP A 229 15.33 7.77 -12.86
C ASP A 229 15.14 6.49 -12.04
N PHE A 230 14.86 5.37 -12.70
CA PHE A 230 14.68 4.08 -12.07
C PHE A 230 15.22 2.96 -12.97
N LEU A 231 15.78 1.93 -12.34
CA LEU A 231 16.28 0.74 -13.01
C LEU A 231 15.85 -0.49 -12.20
N ALA A 232 15.01 -1.35 -12.78
CA ALA A 232 14.76 -2.68 -12.22
C ALA A 232 15.68 -3.70 -12.88
N TYR A 233 16.05 -4.76 -12.16
CA TYR A 233 16.88 -5.82 -12.71
C TYR A 233 16.53 -7.19 -12.13
N THR A 234 16.84 -8.24 -12.91
CA THR A 234 16.95 -9.62 -12.45
C THR A 234 18.40 -10.08 -12.53
N ALA A 235 18.83 -10.89 -11.58
CA ALA A 235 20.23 -11.30 -11.47
C ALA A 235 20.37 -12.66 -10.78
N ALA A 236 21.40 -13.43 -11.17
CA ALA A 236 21.73 -14.68 -10.51
C ALA A 236 22.17 -14.51 -9.03
N ASP A 237 22.83 -13.38 -8.72
CA ASP A 237 23.21 -12.96 -7.35
C ASP A 237 22.83 -11.49 -7.17
N PRO A 238 21.60 -11.19 -6.73
CA PRO A 238 21.12 -9.81 -6.57
C PRO A 238 21.91 -8.97 -5.57
N ASP A 239 22.42 -9.59 -4.50
CA ASP A 239 23.21 -8.88 -3.49
C ASP A 239 24.57 -8.46 -4.02
N ALA A 240 25.24 -9.31 -4.81
CA ALA A 240 26.49 -8.96 -5.46
C ALA A 240 26.31 -7.80 -6.45
N ILE A 241 25.24 -7.82 -7.25
CA ILE A 241 24.89 -6.74 -8.17
C ILE A 241 24.58 -5.45 -7.43
N MET A 242 23.79 -5.52 -6.35
CA MET A 242 23.49 -4.35 -5.51
C MET A 242 24.76 -3.69 -4.96
N VAL A 243 25.72 -4.47 -4.46
CA VAL A 243 27.00 -3.95 -3.96
C VAL A 243 27.81 -3.27 -5.08
N GLN A 244 27.83 -3.88 -6.27
CA GLN A 244 28.52 -3.30 -7.43
C GLN A 244 27.87 -1.98 -7.88
N LEU A 245 26.53 -1.93 -7.95
CA LEU A 245 25.78 -0.70 -8.27
C LEU A 245 26.06 0.41 -7.26
N ARG A 246 26.05 0.09 -5.96
CA ARG A 246 26.40 1.04 -4.90
C ARG A 246 27.83 1.57 -5.05
N SER A 247 28.76 0.72 -5.45
CA SER A 247 30.15 1.13 -5.74
C SER A 247 30.23 2.08 -6.94
N LEU A 248 29.45 1.81 -7.99
CA LEU A 248 29.40 2.67 -9.19
C LEU A 248 28.73 4.02 -8.92
N PHE A 249 27.76 4.07 -8.02
CA PHE A 249 27.10 5.32 -7.63
C PHE A 249 28.02 6.25 -6.83
N GLY A 250 28.97 5.68 -6.08
CA GLY A 250 30.03 6.44 -5.41
C GLY A 250 29.52 7.51 -4.49
N GLY A 251 29.57 8.68 -4.56
CA GLY A 251 29.06 9.76 -3.68
C GLY A 251 27.83 10.47 -4.22
N THR A 252 27.13 9.91 -5.22
CA THR A 252 25.91 10.47 -5.77
C THR A 252 24.71 10.22 -4.83
N SER A 253 23.58 10.86 -5.12
CA SER A 253 22.30 10.62 -4.44
C SER A 253 21.60 9.33 -4.89
N ASN A 254 22.17 8.63 -5.87
CA ASN A 254 21.62 7.37 -6.37
C ASN A 254 21.79 6.26 -5.34
N TRP A 255 20.83 5.33 -5.30
CA TRP A 255 20.87 4.20 -4.39
C TRP A 255 20.32 2.93 -5.05
N SER A 256 20.70 1.78 -4.54
CA SER A 256 20.15 0.49 -4.99
C SER A 256 19.84 -0.40 -3.81
N ARG A 257 18.84 -1.29 -3.99
CA ARG A 257 18.41 -2.31 -3.04
C ARG A 257 18.00 -3.57 -3.75
N THR A 258 18.18 -4.71 -3.10
CA THR A 258 17.46 -5.92 -3.47
C THR A 258 16.03 -5.86 -2.94
N VAL A 259 15.12 -6.64 -3.54
CA VAL A 259 13.74 -6.77 -3.06
C VAL A 259 13.72 -7.34 -1.64
N GLU A 260 14.63 -8.28 -1.33
CA GLU A 260 14.76 -8.86 0.01
C GLU A 260 15.20 -7.82 1.06
N GLU A 261 16.21 -7.00 0.75
CA GLU A 261 16.65 -5.92 1.63
C GLU A 261 15.52 -4.91 1.85
N PHE A 262 14.82 -4.50 0.78
CA PHE A 262 13.69 -3.58 0.88
C PHE A 262 12.58 -4.13 1.78
N ASN A 263 12.17 -5.40 1.59
CA ASN A 263 11.13 -6.02 2.41
C ASN A 263 11.57 -6.14 3.88
N THR A 264 12.82 -6.50 4.13
CA THR A 264 13.37 -6.60 5.49
C THR A 264 13.35 -5.24 6.19
N ASP A 265 13.82 -4.19 5.54
CA ASP A 265 13.83 -2.82 6.08
C ASP A 265 12.42 -2.28 6.30
N ALA A 266 11.52 -2.52 5.36
CA ALA A 266 10.13 -2.09 5.46
C ALA A 266 9.42 -2.79 6.64
N LEU A 267 9.59 -4.10 6.79
CA LEU A 267 9.05 -4.86 7.93
C LEU A 267 9.67 -4.43 9.26
N ALA A 268 10.98 -4.16 9.31
CA ALA A 268 11.64 -3.64 10.50
C ALA A 268 11.09 -2.27 10.89
N THR A 269 10.85 -1.39 9.91
CA THR A 269 10.23 -0.08 10.11
C THR A 269 8.82 -0.21 10.68
N VAL A 270 7.98 -1.04 10.06
CA VAL A 270 6.62 -1.34 10.56
C VAL A 270 6.67 -1.88 12.00
N GLY A 271 7.60 -2.82 12.26
CA GLY A 271 7.81 -3.39 13.59
C GLY A 271 8.18 -2.34 14.65
N THR A 272 8.95 -1.33 14.28
CA THR A 272 9.34 -0.24 15.17
C THR A 272 8.14 0.58 15.62
N PHE A 273 7.13 0.79 14.77
CA PHE A 273 5.88 1.46 15.14
C PHE A 273 4.90 0.55 15.88
N LEU A 274 4.79 -0.71 15.49
CA LEU A 274 3.82 -1.63 16.09
C LEU A 274 4.21 -2.12 17.49
N LYS A 275 5.51 -2.29 17.78
CA LYS A 275 5.99 -2.74 19.11
C LYS A 275 5.52 -1.85 20.26
N PRO A 276 5.73 -0.52 20.25
CA PRO A 276 5.22 0.38 21.31
C PRO A 276 3.69 0.34 21.40
N MET A 277 3.00 0.31 20.28
CA MET A 277 1.53 0.26 20.25
C MET A 277 1.00 -1.02 20.93
N ARG A 278 1.58 -2.18 20.62
CA ARG A 278 1.24 -3.46 21.28
C ARG A 278 1.55 -3.40 22.78
N THR A 279 2.66 -2.80 23.19
CA THR A 279 3.00 -2.65 24.62
C THR A 279 1.98 -1.77 25.33
N MET A 280 1.61 -0.62 24.78
CA MET A 280 0.56 0.25 25.34
C MET A 280 -0.78 -0.48 25.47
N THR A 281 -1.12 -1.29 24.49
CA THR A 281 -2.33 -2.10 24.49
C THR A 281 -2.37 -3.08 25.67
N TRP A 282 -1.26 -3.76 25.98
CA TRP A 282 -1.14 -4.62 27.16
C TRP A 282 -1.33 -3.85 28.45
N PHE A 283 -0.76 -2.63 28.57
CA PHE A 283 -0.97 -1.77 29.73
C PHE A 283 -2.44 -1.38 29.90
N ILE A 284 -3.12 -1.01 28.82
CA ILE A 284 -4.54 -0.65 28.85
C ILE A 284 -5.39 -1.84 29.31
N LEU A 285 -5.12 -3.05 28.78
CA LEU A 285 -5.81 -4.26 29.20
C LEU A 285 -5.58 -4.58 30.68
N LEU A 286 -4.36 -4.43 31.18
CA LEU A 286 -4.02 -4.66 32.57
C LEU A 286 -4.74 -3.66 33.48
N LEU A 287 -4.76 -2.38 33.12
CA LEU A 287 -5.52 -1.35 33.87
C LEU A 287 -7.04 -1.63 33.88
N ALA A 288 -7.58 -2.07 32.72
CA ALA A 288 -8.99 -2.45 32.66
C ALA A 288 -9.30 -3.67 33.53
N ALA A 289 -8.43 -4.68 33.55
CA ALA A 289 -8.57 -5.86 34.41
C ALA A 289 -8.52 -5.48 35.91
N VAL A 290 -7.57 -4.63 36.30
CA VAL A 290 -7.47 -4.11 37.67
C VAL A 290 -8.73 -3.35 38.04
N GLY A 291 -9.27 -2.51 37.16
CA GLY A 291 -10.54 -1.78 37.38
C GLY A 291 -11.72 -2.71 37.61
N VAL A 292 -11.82 -3.80 36.84
CA VAL A 292 -12.87 -4.82 37.06
C VAL A 292 -12.71 -5.53 38.38
N VAL A 293 -11.50 -5.97 38.74
CA VAL A 293 -11.21 -6.65 40.02
C VAL A 293 -11.54 -5.73 41.19
N ASN A 294 -11.14 -4.46 41.15
CA ASN A 294 -11.42 -3.49 42.21
C ASN A 294 -12.94 -3.28 42.38
N ASN A 295 -13.71 -3.33 41.29
CA ASN A 295 -15.16 -3.19 41.37
C ASN A 295 -15.87 -4.46 41.87
N LEU A 296 -15.25 -5.64 41.81
CA LEU A 296 -15.76 -6.89 42.35
C LEU A 296 -15.47 -7.03 43.85
N LEU A 297 -14.49 -6.26 44.38
CA LEU A 297 -14.09 -6.31 45.76
C LEU A 297 -14.86 -5.29 46.68
N ILE A 298 -15.59 -4.38 46.06
CA ILE A 298 -16.45 -3.38 46.72
C ILE A 298 -17.90 -3.84 46.64
#